data_d51fdb5df1a976651135af7332d1e095
#
_entry.id   d51fdb5df1a976651135af7332d1e095
#
_cell.length_a   1.000
_cell.length_b   1.000
_cell.length_c   1.000
_cell.angle_alpha   90.00
_cell.angle_beta   90.00
_cell.angle_gamma   90.00
#
_symmetry.space_group_name_H-M   'P 1'
#
loop_
_entity.id
_entity.type
_entity.pdbx_description
1 polymer ?
#
loop_
_entity_poly.entity_id
_entity_poly.type
_entity_poly.pdbx_seq_one_letter_code
_entity_poly.pdbx_strand_id
1 'polypeptide(L)'
;MADYQVTTEKKKTHRVDSNDTEGEDHHKIATEPVDVFTNEDGDVNFRGVSWPAAAVLVAKFQLGLGVLSLPKTFHTLGFFPGILCFLILSTMTTASGYISGNARLYYPQIYSVADVAEMLFGKKTREFVGFLFYLYLALTAGAGMLASSVALNALSGHGACTMVFVAVAAAVAFLVGGGFRSLDKIAWVSWAGFGCIFVAIWTTAIACLVQNRPAAAPQTGTIDLDIRIFPDTTFSHAMSAISNQLFAVGASGVCFSIAAEMKEPKHFGRALLWGQGIVIATCIAIASIVYSQVGQYLASPALGSAGPLIKKVAYGIGLPGLLVTAILYSHTAGKYWFVRILRGTRHLQTSTAKHWLVWGGSMLVTVVFGFIIVGVVPFFSDFLSLVGSLVNPVFTHIIPGFMVLFYVAKKPPMVGLDGTHAHEHQSSPEKHWLLEANDAAKSSKKDMVLVVGSWSMIIIGVFITVGGTYATVLTIKEGYDNGSIGGVFSCADNSSG
;
A
#
# COMPACT_ATOMS: atom_id res chain seq x y z
N MET A 1 54.01 13.06 17.73
CA MET A 1 54.26 13.51 19.09
C MET A 1 53.14 14.43 19.50
N ALA A 2 52.22 13.90 20.28
CA ALA A 2 51.36 14.53 21.32
C ALA A 2 50.26 13.53 21.65
N ASP A 3 50.45 12.94 22.82
CA ASP A 3 49.51 11.99 23.47
C ASP A 3 48.18 12.67 23.83
N TYR A 4 47.10 11.99 23.56
CA TYR A 4 45.80 12.28 24.17
C TYR A 4 45.40 11.08 25.03
N GLN A 5 45.51 11.29 26.37
CA GLN A 5 45.09 10.33 27.41
C GLN A 5 43.56 10.33 27.51
N VAL A 6 43.01 9.13 27.45
CA VAL A 6 41.60 8.85 27.76
C VAL A 6 41.47 8.68 29.27
N THR A 7 40.78 9.60 29.91
CA THR A 7 40.40 9.51 31.34
C THR A 7 39.07 8.74 31.45
N THR A 8 39.16 7.56 32.02
CA THR A 8 38.01 6.73 32.45
C THR A 8 37.46 7.27 33.78
N GLU A 9 36.28 7.87 33.72
CA GLU A 9 35.52 8.18 34.97
C GLU A 9 34.76 6.95 35.46
N LYS A 10 35.14 6.50 36.65
CA LYS A 10 34.46 5.45 37.43
C LYS A 10 33.15 6.00 38.01
N LYS A 11 32.03 5.46 37.60
CA LYS A 11 30.70 5.68 38.19
C LYS A 11 30.67 5.04 39.60
N LYS A 12 30.62 5.87 40.64
CA LYS A 12 30.42 5.46 42.05
C LYS A 12 28.97 4.99 42.23
N THR A 13 28.83 3.76 42.66
CA THR A 13 27.57 3.21 43.22
C THR A 13 27.32 3.81 44.59
N HIS A 14 26.26 4.62 44.74
CA HIS A 14 25.71 4.99 46.02
C HIS A 14 24.71 3.93 46.47
N ARG A 15 25.06 3.26 47.58
CA ARG A 15 24.18 2.44 48.39
C ARG A 15 23.34 3.41 49.24
N VAL A 16 22.03 3.36 49.14
CA VAL A 16 21.10 4.07 50.00
C VAL A 16 20.49 3.07 50.95
N ASP A 17 20.76 3.28 52.25
CA ASP A 17 20.17 2.56 53.35
C ASP A 17 18.66 2.90 53.46
N SER A 18 17.92 1.85 53.82
CA SER A 18 16.50 1.93 54.17
C SER A 18 16.31 2.54 55.54
N ASN A 19 15.54 3.61 55.64
CA ASN A 19 14.49 3.89 56.65
C ASN A 19 13.97 5.30 56.42
N ASP A 20 12.67 5.40 56.23
CA ASP A 20 11.72 6.21 56.99
C ASP A 20 10.49 6.60 56.18
N THR A 21 9.36 6.11 56.71
CA THR A 21 8.03 6.72 56.85
C THR A 21 7.29 7.36 55.67
N GLU A 22 6.19 6.71 55.36
CA GLU A 22 4.84 7.19 54.99
C GLU A 22 4.69 8.66 54.57
N GLY A 23 4.37 8.81 53.27
CA GLY A 23 3.78 9.97 52.66
C GLY A 23 3.20 9.56 51.31
N GLU A 24 1.87 9.27 51.25
CA GLU A 24 1.14 9.05 50.03
C GLU A 24 1.13 10.31 49.16
N ASP A 25 2.08 10.42 48.27
CA ASP A 25 2.00 11.30 47.11
C ASP A 25 1.83 10.44 45.84
N HIS A 26 0.57 10.24 45.44
CA HIS A 26 0.22 9.75 44.13
C HIS A 26 0.65 10.75 43.03
N HIS A 27 1.95 10.87 42.81
CA HIS A 27 2.48 11.40 41.59
C HIS A 27 2.09 10.42 40.48
N LYS A 28 1.00 10.74 39.75
CA LYS A 28 0.74 10.16 38.43
C LYS A 28 1.95 10.48 37.57
N ILE A 29 2.90 9.54 37.51
CA ILE A 29 3.95 9.53 36.47
C ILE A 29 3.18 9.43 35.16
N ALA A 30 3.08 10.54 34.45
CA ALA A 30 2.65 10.56 33.08
C ALA A 30 3.64 9.66 32.31
N THR A 31 3.27 8.42 32.06
CA THR A 31 4.07 7.50 31.27
C THR A 31 4.27 8.13 29.89
N GLU A 32 5.50 8.54 29.59
CA GLU A 32 5.91 8.99 28.26
C GLU A 32 5.38 8.01 27.22
N PRO A 33 4.90 8.50 26.06
CA PRO A 33 4.39 7.62 25.00
C PRO A 33 5.52 6.74 24.48
N VAL A 34 5.56 5.50 24.95
CA VAL A 34 6.58 4.51 24.60
C VAL A 34 6.43 4.18 23.12
N ASP A 35 7.45 4.46 22.33
CA ASP A 35 7.53 4.07 20.92
C ASP A 35 7.48 2.53 20.78
N VAL A 36 6.90 2.02 19.69
CA VAL A 36 6.73 0.58 19.43
C VAL A 36 8.08 -0.15 19.36
N PHE A 37 9.16 0.52 18.98
CA PHE A 37 10.50 -0.04 18.77
C PHE A 37 11.61 0.56 19.67
N THR A 38 11.32 0.82 20.94
CA THR A 38 12.24 1.51 21.88
C THR A 38 13.21 0.62 22.67
N ASN A 39 13.22 -0.70 22.48
CA ASN A 39 14.19 -1.54 23.21
C ASN A 39 15.59 -1.39 22.59
N GLU A 40 16.47 -0.69 23.28
CA GLU A 40 17.88 -0.48 22.90
C GLU A 40 18.70 -1.79 22.89
N ASP A 41 18.26 -2.83 23.62
CA ASP A 41 18.93 -4.12 23.78
C ASP A 41 18.44 -5.22 22.82
N GLY A 42 17.71 -4.90 21.75
CA GLY A 42 17.15 -5.88 20.82
C GLY A 42 18.12 -6.32 19.72
N ASP A 43 18.15 -7.62 19.38
CA ASP A 43 18.94 -8.21 18.28
C ASP A 43 18.54 -7.68 16.89
N VAL A 44 17.39 -7.04 16.77
CA VAL A 44 16.81 -6.59 15.47
C VAL A 44 16.52 -5.11 15.51
N ASN A 45 17.26 -4.34 14.72
CA ASN A 45 16.95 -2.93 14.50
C ASN A 45 15.85 -2.80 13.42
N PHE A 46 14.66 -2.34 13.82
CA PHE A 46 13.54 -2.05 12.93
C PHE A 46 13.57 -0.62 12.36
N ARG A 47 14.43 0.27 12.84
CA ARG A 47 14.57 1.65 12.36
C ARG A 47 15.78 1.80 11.45
N GLY A 48 15.78 1.10 10.31
CA GLY A 48 16.88 1.09 9.36
C GLY A 48 16.64 1.89 8.08
N VAL A 49 15.38 2.24 7.75
CA VAL A 49 14.98 2.77 6.44
C VAL A 49 15.41 4.23 6.28
N SER A 50 16.27 4.51 5.29
CA SER A 50 16.63 5.87 4.89
C SER A 50 15.51 6.53 4.06
N TRP A 51 15.47 7.87 3.95
CA TRP A 51 14.44 8.55 3.18
C TRP A 51 14.41 8.17 1.68
N PRO A 52 15.54 7.91 0.97
CA PRO A 52 15.49 7.44 -0.41
C PRO A 52 14.92 6.02 -0.51
N ALA A 53 15.28 5.14 0.44
CA ALA A 53 14.71 3.80 0.51
C ALA A 53 13.20 3.85 0.78
N ALA A 54 12.74 4.76 1.65
CA ALA A 54 11.32 4.99 1.88
C ALA A 54 10.60 5.49 0.61
N ALA A 55 11.21 6.39 -0.18
CA ALA A 55 10.64 6.85 -1.45
C ALA A 55 10.46 5.70 -2.45
N VAL A 56 11.47 4.82 -2.56
CA VAL A 56 11.37 3.63 -3.42
C VAL A 56 10.36 2.62 -2.90
N LEU A 57 10.24 2.44 -1.58
CA LEU A 57 9.20 1.59 -1.00
C LEU A 57 7.81 2.14 -1.35
N VAL A 58 7.56 3.45 -1.17
CA VAL A 58 6.29 4.10 -1.54
C VAL A 58 6.00 3.89 -3.03
N ALA A 59 6.99 4.11 -3.90
CA ALA A 59 6.83 3.90 -5.33
C ALA A 59 6.58 2.41 -5.65
N LYS A 60 7.31 1.48 -5.02
CA LYS A 60 7.21 0.04 -5.30
C LYS A 60 5.90 -0.58 -4.83
N PHE A 61 5.32 -0.10 -3.73
CA PHE A 61 3.99 -0.53 -3.30
C PHE A 61 2.89 -0.20 -4.33
N GLN A 62 3.12 0.73 -5.24
CA GLN A 62 2.18 1.17 -6.28
C GLN A 62 2.60 0.71 -7.69
N LEU A 63 3.88 0.95 -8.08
CA LEU A 63 4.42 0.52 -9.37
C LEU A 63 4.73 -0.98 -9.36
N GLY A 64 3.79 -1.75 -9.80
CA GLY A 64 3.93 -3.20 -9.94
C GLY A 64 2.69 -3.74 -10.60
N LEU A 65 1.57 -3.56 -9.97
CA LEU A 65 0.28 -4.07 -10.45
C LEU A 65 -0.56 -2.94 -11.04
N GLY A 66 -0.64 -1.80 -10.35
CA GLY A 66 -1.52 -0.69 -10.74
C GLY A 66 -1.24 -0.15 -12.14
N VAL A 67 0.02 0.15 -12.46
CA VAL A 67 0.41 0.68 -13.77
C VAL A 67 0.03 -0.25 -14.93
N LEU A 68 0.02 -1.56 -14.69
CA LEU A 68 -0.28 -2.56 -15.72
C LEU A 68 -1.77 -2.66 -16.08
N SER A 69 -2.65 -2.18 -15.22
CA SER A 69 -4.10 -2.20 -15.43
C SER A 69 -4.66 -0.85 -15.92
N LEU A 70 -3.91 0.25 -15.74
CA LEU A 70 -4.37 1.60 -16.05
C LEU A 70 -4.78 1.84 -17.51
N PRO A 71 -4.05 1.37 -18.55
CA PRO A 71 -4.46 1.61 -19.92
C PRO A 71 -5.90 1.14 -20.21
N LYS A 72 -6.32 0.01 -19.64
CA LYS A 72 -7.69 -0.50 -19.75
C LYS A 72 -8.70 0.43 -19.10
N THR A 73 -8.34 1.10 -17.99
CA THR A 73 -9.24 2.07 -17.35
C THR A 73 -9.45 3.32 -18.20
N PHE A 74 -8.44 3.74 -18.98
CA PHE A 74 -8.56 4.86 -19.92
C PHE A 74 -9.44 4.50 -21.12
N HIS A 75 -9.39 3.26 -21.57
CA HIS A 75 -10.34 2.78 -22.60
C HIS A 75 -11.79 2.81 -22.08
N THR A 76 -12.02 2.37 -20.82
CA THR A 76 -13.35 2.30 -20.22
C THR A 76 -13.93 3.68 -19.89
N LEU A 77 -13.12 4.58 -19.31
CA LEU A 77 -13.58 5.91 -18.88
C LEU A 77 -13.50 6.96 -19.99
N GLY A 78 -12.68 6.71 -21.02
CA GLY A 78 -12.26 7.69 -21.98
C GLY A 78 -10.96 8.39 -21.62
N PHE A 79 -10.31 8.96 -22.63
CA PHE A 79 -8.97 9.53 -22.46
C PHE A 79 -8.97 10.69 -21.46
N PHE A 80 -9.88 11.66 -21.64
CA PHE A 80 -9.93 12.84 -20.78
C PHE A 80 -10.48 12.55 -19.37
N PRO A 81 -11.65 11.91 -19.21
CA PRO A 81 -12.15 11.56 -17.87
C PRO A 81 -11.23 10.58 -17.13
N GLY A 82 -10.56 9.66 -17.84
CA GLY A 82 -9.62 8.71 -17.26
C GLY A 82 -8.41 9.40 -16.63
N ILE A 83 -7.80 10.37 -17.34
CA ILE A 83 -6.68 11.17 -16.79
C ILE A 83 -7.15 12.05 -15.63
N LEU A 84 -8.28 12.75 -15.79
CA LEU A 84 -8.80 13.66 -14.77
C LEU A 84 -9.11 12.90 -13.45
N CYS A 85 -9.82 11.78 -13.56
CA CYS A 85 -10.14 10.93 -12.42
C CYS A 85 -8.87 10.42 -11.73
N PHE A 86 -7.90 9.94 -12.51
CA PHE A 86 -6.61 9.47 -11.98
C PHE A 86 -5.85 10.57 -11.23
N LEU A 87 -5.81 11.81 -11.76
CA LEU A 87 -5.17 12.95 -11.10
C LEU A 87 -5.86 13.34 -9.80
N ILE A 88 -7.20 13.36 -9.78
CA ILE A 88 -7.99 13.65 -8.57
C ILE A 88 -7.69 12.59 -7.50
N LEU A 89 -7.81 11.30 -7.84
CA LEU A 89 -7.53 10.20 -6.91
C LEU A 89 -6.07 10.22 -6.43
N SER A 90 -5.12 10.48 -7.32
CA SER A 90 -3.70 10.60 -6.96
C SER A 90 -3.42 11.73 -6.00
N THR A 91 -4.06 12.88 -6.18
CA THR A 91 -3.93 14.02 -5.27
C THR A 91 -4.50 13.70 -3.89
N MET A 92 -5.69 13.09 -3.85
CA MET A 92 -6.33 12.69 -2.59
C MET A 92 -5.51 11.64 -1.85
N THR A 93 -5.00 10.62 -2.54
CA THR A 93 -4.16 9.57 -1.93
C THR A 93 -2.80 10.09 -1.48
N THR A 94 -2.21 11.06 -2.20
CA THR A 94 -0.98 11.74 -1.78
C THR A 94 -1.21 12.52 -0.49
N ALA A 95 -2.29 13.28 -0.40
CA ALA A 95 -2.68 13.99 0.82
C ALA A 95 -2.90 13.02 1.98
N SER A 96 -3.59 11.90 1.74
CA SER A 96 -3.78 10.82 2.73
C SER A 96 -2.46 10.22 3.20
N GLY A 97 -1.54 9.93 2.28
CA GLY A 97 -0.23 9.42 2.60
C GLY A 97 0.59 10.39 3.45
N TYR A 98 0.50 11.70 3.15
CA TYR A 98 1.14 12.75 3.94
C TYR A 98 0.58 12.83 5.36
N ILE A 99 -0.75 12.80 5.49
CA ILE A 99 -1.43 12.78 6.80
C ILE A 99 -1.00 11.54 7.59
N SER A 100 -1.07 10.37 6.96
CA SER A 100 -0.77 9.08 7.60
C SER A 100 0.66 8.98 8.09
N GLY A 101 1.63 9.38 7.26
CA GLY A 101 3.04 9.31 7.63
C GLY A 101 3.43 10.33 8.69
N ASN A 102 2.90 11.55 8.62
CA ASN A 102 3.20 12.60 9.59
C ASN A 102 2.45 12.42 10.92
N ALA A 103 1.37 11.62 10.96
CA ALA A 103 0.68 11.32 12.21
C ALA A 103 1.62 10.76 13.29
N ARG A 104 2.66 10.03 12.88
CA ARG A 104 3.68 9.52 13.78
C ARG A 104 4.51 10.61 14.50
N LEU A 105 4.64 11.79 13.90
CA LEU A 105 5.34 12.93 14.53
C LEU A 105 4.54 13.50 15.71
N TYR A 106 3.21 13.28 15.70
CA TYR A 106 2.32 13.69 16.79
C TYR A 106 2.01 12.54 17.75
N TYR A 107 2.03 11.29 17.26
CA TYR A 107 1.64 10.08 18.00
C TYR A 107 2.65 8.95 17.76
N PRO A 108 3.81 8.93 18.46
CA PRO A 108 4.88 7.94 18.25
C PRO A 108 4.45 6.48 18.47
N GLN A 109 3.39 6.26 19.23
CA GLN A 109 2.83 4.93 19.51
C GLN A 109 2.08 4.29 18.33
N ILE A 110 1.76 5.05 17.26
CA ILE A 110 1.06 4.54 16.09
C ILE A 110 2.03 3.77 15.20
N TYR A 111 1.74 2.50 14.96
CA TYR A 111 2.46 1.65 14.00
C TYR A 111 1.66 1.38 12.74
N SER A 112 0.34 1.25 12.86
CA SER A 112 -0.56 0.88 11.78
C SER A 112 -1.83 1.72 11.79
N VAL A 113 -2.58 1.64 10.69
CA VAL A 113 -3.90 2.27 10.58
C VAL A 113 -4.89 1.76 11.64
N ALA A 114 -4.71 0.54 12.14
CA ALA A 114 -5.54 -0.02 13.22
C ALA A 114 -5.34 0.72 14.55
N ASP A 115 -4.10 1.15 14.86
CA ASP A 115 -3.82 1.94 16.06
C ASP A 115 -4.50 3.32 15.98
N VAL A 116 -4.56 3.90 14.77
CA VAL A 116 -5.33 5.13 14.51
C VAL A 116 -6.82 4.92 14.75
N ALA A 117 -7.37 3.83 14.25
CA ALA A 117 -8.79 3.51 14.44
C ALA A 117 -9.14 3.31 15.93
N GLU A 118 -8.21 2.76 16.74
CA GLU A 118 -8.36 2.70 18.20
C GLU A 118 -8.43 4.10 18.82
N MET A 119 -7.52 4.98 18.41
CA MET A 119 -7.45 6.36 18.91
C MET A 119 -8.73 7.14 18.59
N LEU A 120 -9.29 6.94 17.38
CA LEU A 120 -10.49 7.67 16.92
C LEU A 120 -11.79 7.13 17.52
N PHE A 121 -11.95 5.80 17.57
CA PHE A 121 -13.23 5.15 17.81
C PHE A 121 -13.18 3.98 18.82
N GLY A 122 -11.99 3.73 19.39
CA GLY A 122 -11.79 2.73 20.44
C GLY A 122 -11.50 1.31 19.95
N LYS A 123 -11.36 0.39 20.92
CA LYS A 123 -10.81 -0.97 20.69
C LYS A 123 -11.59 -1.82 19.67
N LYS A 124 -12.92 -1.73 19.61
CA LYS A 124 -13.71 -2.52 18.65
C LYS A 124 -13.40 -2.13 17.20
N THR A 125 -13.27 -0.83 16.94
CA THR A 125 -12.95 -0.30 15.61
C THR A 125 -11.51 -0.67 15.21
N ARG A 126 -10.56 -0.72 16.16
CA ARG A 126 -9.22 -1.25 15.93
C ARG A 126 -9.24 -2.67 15.37
N GLU A 127 -10.05 -3.57 15.99
CA GLU A 127 -10.13 -4.96 15.52
C GLU A 127 -10.67 -5.04 14.10
N PHE A 128 -11.76 -4.33 13.83
CA PHE A 128 -12.39 -4.31 12.51
C PHE A 128 -11.47 -3.71 11.43
N VAL A 129 -10.93 -2.53 11.67
CA VAL A 129 -10.02 -1.85 10.71
C VAL A 129 -8.72 -2.63 10.54
N GLY A 130 -8.22 -3.25 11.62
CA GLY A 130 -7.04 -4.11 11.56
C GLY A 130 -7.25 -5.36 10.72
N PHE A 131 -8.42 -5.98 10.80
CA PHE A 131 -8.80 -7.10 9.93
C PHE A 131 -8.87 -6.66 8.46
N LEU A 132 -9.52 -5.53 8.17
CA LEU A 132 -9.59 -4.98 6.81
C LEU A 132 -8.20 -4.65 6.26
N PHE A 133 -7.31 -4.12 7.10
CA PHE A 133 -5.94 -3.81 6.69
C PHE A 133 -5.15 -5.06 6.35
N TYR A 134 -5.25 -6.09 7.16
CA TYR A 134 -4.65 -7.39 6.84
C TYR A 134 -5.23 -7.96 5.54
N LEU A 135 -6.54 -7.91 5.38
CA LEU A 135 -7.23 -8.37 4.17
C LEU A 135 -6.70 -7.63 2.92
N TYR A 136 -6.57 -6.30 2.99
CA TYR A 136 -5.98 -5.49 1.91
C TYR A 136 -4.58 -5.98 1.53
N LEU A 137 -3.70 -6.16 2.51
CA LEU A 137 -2.32 -6.59 2.28
C LEU A 137 -2.27 -8.00 1.69
N ALA A 138 -3.06 -8.93 2.22
CA ALA A 138 -3.08 -10.32 1.79
C ALA A 138 -3.68 -10.48 0.39
N LEU A 139 -4.76 -9.74 0.07
CA LEU A 139 -5.34 -9.70 -1.28
C LEU A 139 -4.34 -9.12 -2.29
N THR A 140 -3.64 -8.05 -1.93
CA THR A 140 -2.63 -7.45 -2.83
C THR A 140 -1.40 -8.35 -3.00
N ALA A 141 -1.02 -9.12 -1.98
CA ALA A 141 0.00 -10.15 -2.11
C ALA A 141 -0.44 -11.23 -3.12
N GLY A 142 -1.71 -11.67 -3.04
CA GLY A 142 -2.33 -12.56 -4.02
C GLY A 142 -2.30 -12.00 -5.44
N ALA A 143 -2.66 -10.72 -5.62
CA ALA A 143 -2.56 -10.05 -6.92
C ALA A 143 -1.13 -10.08 -7.49
N GLY A 144 -0.10 -9.94 -6.64
CA GLY A 144 1.29 -10.10 -7.04
C GLY A 144 1.63 -11.53 -7.48
N MET A 145 1.08 -12.55 -6.80
CA MET A 145 1.23 -13.95 -7.21
C MET A 145 0.52 -14.21 -8.54
N LEU A 146 -0.69 -13.66 -8.74
CA LEU A 146 -1.43 -13.75 -9.99
C LEU A 146 -0.65 -13.12 -11.15
N ALA A 147 -0.16 -11.89 -10.99
CA ALA A 147 0.63 -11.23 -12.03
C ALA A 147 1.91 -11.99 -12.37
N SER A 148 2.55 -12.61 -11.37
CA SER A 148 3.72 -13.47 -11.56
C SER A 148 3.38 -14.74 -12.34
N SER A 149 2.20 -15.34 -12.11
CA SER A 149 1.73 -16.49 -12.88
C SER A 149 1.45 -16.14 -14.35
N VAL A 150 0.88 -14.96 -14.60
CA VAL A 150 0.69 -14.42 -15.96
C VAL A 150 2.03 -14.30 -16.68
N ALA A 151 3.05 -13.75 -16.00
CA ALA A 151 4.40 -13.65 -16.58
C ALA A 151 5.02 -15.00 -16.88
N LEU A 152 4.91 -15.98 -15.96
CA LEU A 152 5.42 -17.34 -16.17
C LEU A 152 4.68 -18.07 -17.30
N ASN A 153 3.36 -17.91 -17.41
CA ASN A 153 2.59 -18.43 -18.55
C ASN A 153 3.06 -17.81 -19.87
N ALA A 154 3.23 -16.50 -19.93
CA ALA A 154 3.70 -15.80 -21.13
C ALA A 154 5.11 -16.25 -21.56
N LEU A 155 6.02 -16.48 -20.61
CA LEU A 155 7.40 -16.90 -20.87
C LEU A 155 7.49 -18.36 -21.32
N SER A 156 6.75 -19.25 -20.65
CA SER A 156 6.78 -20.69 -20.93
C SER A 156 5.89 -21.11 -22.09
N GLY A 157 5.01 -20.21 -22.59
CA GLY A 157 3.97 -20.57 -23.56
C GLY A 157 2.98 -21.57 -22.97
N HIS A 158 2.56 -21.34 -21.73
CA HIS A 158 1.66 -22.20 -20.97
C HIS A 158 2.22 -23.63 -20.75
N GLY A 159 3.51 -23.72 -20.37
CA GLY A 159 4.20 -25.00 -20.19
C GLY A 159 3.75 -25.81 -18.97
N ALA A 160 2.96 -25.24 -18.06
CA ALA A 160 2.39 -25.91 -16.88
C ALA A 160 1.04 -25.29 -16.51
N CYS A 161 0.28 -25.98 -15.65
CA CYS A 161 -0.97 -25.45 -15.08
C CYS A 161 -0.73 -24.10 -14.40
N THR A 162 -1.59 -23.10 -14.67
CA THR A 162 -1.48 -21.76 -14.10
C THR A 162 -1.38 -21.76 -12.58
N MET A 163 -2.10 -22.67 -11.89
CA MET A 163 -2.03 -22.78 -10.43
C MET A 163 -0.66 -23.27 -9.92
N VAL A 164 0.11 -24.00 -10.72
CA VAL A 164 1.49 -24.35 -10.37
C VAL A 164 2.37 -23.11 -10.37
N PHE A 165 2.21 -22.22 -11.34
CA PHE A 165 2.93 -20.95 -11.38
C PHE A 165 2.55 -20.01 -10.23
N VAL A 166 1.27 -19.99 -9.82
CA VAL A 166 0.83 -19.28 -8.61
C VAL A 166 1.49 -19.87 -7.37
N ALA A 167 1.56 -21.20 -7.26
CA ALA A 167 2.23 -21.87 -6.13
C ALA A 167 3.73 -21.58 -6.07
N VAL A 168 4.41 -21.51 -7.23
CA VAL A 168 5.82 -21.09 -7.31
C VAL A 168 6.00 -19.67 -6.82
N ALA A 169 5.16 -18.73 -7.27
CA ALA A 169 5.19 -17.34 -6.80
C ALA A 169 4.92 -17.25 -5.29
N ALA A 170 3.98 -18.03 -4.77
CA ALA A 170 3.66 -18.15 -3.35
C ALA A 170 4.85 -18.67 -2.54
N ALA A 171 5.53 -19.73 -3.01
CA ALA A 171 6.72 -20.29 -2.37
C ALA A 171 7.86 -19.26 -2.32
N VAL A 172 8.12 -18.55 -3.43
CA VAL A 172 9.11 -17.48 -3.46
C VAL A 172 8.76 -16.36 -2.48
N ALA A 173 7.49 -15.94 -2.43
CA ALA A 173 7.02 -14.91 -1.49
C ALA A 173 7.21 -15.35 -0.03
N PHE A 174 6.95 -16.63 0.29
CA PHE A 174 7.18 -17.18 1.62
C PHE A 174 8.67 -17.23 1.98
N LEU A 175 9.50 -17.79 1.11
CA LEU A 175 10.92 -18.01 1.40
C LEU A 175 11.69 -16.68 1.48
N VAL A 176 11.51 -15.79 0.51
CA VAL A 176 12.22 -14.52 0.47
C VAL A 176 11.62 -13.53 1.46
N GLY A 177 10.28 -13.39 1.48
CA GLY A 177 9.59 -12.48 2.40
C GLY A 177 9.73 -12.89 3.87
N GLY A 178 9.73 -14.20 4.15
CA GLY A 178 9.95 -14.77 5.49
C GLY A 178 11.41 -14.77 5.93
N GLY A 179 12.37 -14.77 4.99
CA GLY A 179 13.80 -14.73 5.28
C GLY A 179 14.28 -13.41 5.89
N PHE A 180 13.58 -12.31 5.63
CA PHE A 180 13.90 -10.99 6.17
C PHE A 180 12.85 -10.55 7.19
N ARG A 181 13.27 -9.91 8.29
CA ARG A 181 12.37 -9.44 9.37
C ARG A 181 12.15 -7.92 9.36
N SER A 182 13.05 -7.16 8.73
CA SER A 182 12.99 -5.69 8.67
C SER A 182 12.75 -5.19 7.26
N LEU A 183 12.00 -4.10 7.11
CA LEU A 183 11.79 -3.43 5.82
C LEU A 183 13.08 -2.87 5.21
N ASP A 184 14.07 -2.52 6.03
CA ASP A 184 15.37 -2.05 5.57
C ASP A 184 16.08 -3.08 4.67
N LYS A 185 16.09 -4.35 5.08
CA LYS A 185 16.66 -5.44 4.26
C LYS A 185 15.84 -5.71 3.00
N ILE A 186 14.52 -5.65 3.09
CA ILE A 186 13.63 -5.80 1.94
C ILE A 186 13.68 -4.59 0.99
N ALA A 187 14.06 -3.41 1.48
CA ALA A 187 14.22 -2.23 0.63
C ALA A 187 15.24 -2.48 -0.51
N TRP A 188 16.31 -3.24 -0.28
CA TRP A 188 17.26 -3.62 -1.33
C TRP A 188 16.61 -4.45 -2.44
N VAL A 189 15.80 -5.45 -2.06
CA VAL A 189 15.03 -6.26 -3.01
C VAL A 189 14.02 -5.38 -3.75
N SER A 190 13.44 -4.38 -3.07
CA SER A 190 12.50 -3.43 -3.66
C SER A 190 13.15 -2.51 -4.68
N TRP A 191 14.42 -2.09 -4.49
CA TRP A 191 15.17 -1.33 -5.48
C TRP A 191 15.32 -2.12 -6.80
N ALA A 192 15.76 -3.37 -6.71
CA ALA A 192 15.89 -4.24 -7.88
C ALA A 192 14.54 -4.47 -8.56
N GLY A 193 13.50 -4.81 -7.76
CA GLY A 193 12.15 -5.02 -8.27
C GLY A 193 11.52 -3.77 -8.89
N PHE A 194 11.80 -2.58 -8.34
CA PHE A 194 11.38 -1.31 -8.92
C PHE A 194 12.04 -1.08 -10.27
N GLY A 195 13.36 -1.25 -10.37
CA GLY A 195 14.10 -1.09 -11.63
C GLY A 195 13.61 -2.05 -12.72
N CYS A 196 13.42 -3.33 -12.38
CA CYS A 196 12.93 -4.33 -13.32
C CYS A 196 11.55 -3.99 -13.87
N ILE A 197 10.58 -3.66 -13.01
CA ILE A 197 9.23 -3.33 -13.48
C ILE A 197 9.22 -2.02 -14.26
N PHE A 198 9.99 -1.02 -13.83
CA PHE A 198 10.12 0.26 -14.52
C PHE A 198 10.64 0.08 -15.95
N VAL A 199 11.72 -0.68 -16.13
CA VAL A 199 12.25 -1.01 -17.47
C VAL A 199 11.23 -1.80 -18.29
N ALA A 200 10.54 -2.79 -17.71
CA ALA A 200 9.57 -3.61 -18.42
C ALA A 200 8.39 -2.79 -18.98
N ILE A 201 7.82 -1.87 -18.17
CA ILE A 201 6.68 -1.04 -18.62
C ILE A 201 7.09 -0.04 -19.69
N TRP A 202 8.27 0.57 -19.60
CA TRP A 202 8.79 1.47 -20.63
C TRP A 202 9.15 0.70 -21.91
N THR A 203 9.73 -0.50 -21.81
CA THR A 203 9.95 -1.38 -22.96
C THR A 203 8.64 -1.66 -23.69
N THR A 204 7.57 -1.97 -22.95
CA THR A 204 6.24 -2.20 -23.53
C THR A 204 5.70 -0.93 -24.20
N ALA A 205 5.79 0.23 -23.55
CA ALA A 205 5.30 1.49 -24.12
C ALA A 205 6.04 1.86 -25.41
N ILE A 206 7.37 1.73 -25.44
CA ILE A 206 8.19 1.96 -26.64
C ILE A 206 7.83 0.96 -27.73
N ALA A 207 7.63 -0.31 -27.39
CA ALA A 207 7.20 -1.32 -28.37
C ALA A 207 5.84 -0.98 -28.98
N CYS A 208 4.88 -0.52 -28.19
CA CYS A 208 3.57 -0.06 -28.68
C CYS A 208 3.69 1.16 -29.61
N LEU A 209 4.66 2.07 -29.39
CA LEU A 209 4.91 3.20 -30.28
C LEU A 209 5.54 2.79 -31.62
N VAL A 210 6.35 1.75 -31.63
CA VAL A 210 7.11 1.31 -32.84
C VAL A 210 6.34 0.29 -33.66
N GLN A 211 5.42 -0.48 -33.05
CA GLN A 211 4.64 -1.49 -33.79
C GLN A 211 3.67 -0.83 -34.79
N ASN A 212 3.63 -1.33 -36.01
CA ASN A 212 2.73 -0.83 -37.04
C ASN A 212 1.24 -1.15 -36.77
N ARG A 213 0.99 -2.23 -36.00
CA ARG A 213 -0.36 -2.69 -35.64
C ARG A 213 -0.34 -3.30 -34.23
N PRO A 214 -1.39 -3.10 -33.42
CA PRO A 214 -1.54 -3.83 -32.16
C PRO A 214 -1.51 -5.35 -32.39
N ALA A 215 -0.84 -6.08 -31.50
CA ALA A 215 -0.66 -7.54 -31.68
C ALA A 215 -1.97 -8.32 -31.70
N ALA A 216 -2.98 -7.86 -30.96
CA ALA A 216 -4.32 -8.47 -30.92
C ALA A 216 -5.26 -7.97 -32.04
N ALA A 217 -4.86 -6.97 -32.84
CA ALA A 217 -5.66 -6.45 -33.93
C ALA A 217 -5.57 -7.38 -35.17
N PRO A 218 -6.57 -7.36 -36.09
CA PRO A 218 -6.48 -8.01 -37.38
C PRO A 218 -5.23 -7.55 -38.11
N GLN A 219 -4.42 -8.51 -38.61
CA GLN A 219 -3.14 -8.20 -39.27
C GLN A 219 -3.32 -7.74 -40.72
N THR A 220 -4.53 -7.83 -41.28
CA THR A 220 -4.92 -7.39 -42.64
C THR A 220 -6.17 -6.51 -42.58
N GLY A 221 -6.32 -5.56 -43.51
CA GLY A 221 -7.48 -4.66 -43.60
C GLY A 221 -7.29 -3.37 -42.80
N THR A 222 -8.38 -2.60 -42.66
CA THR A 222 -8.43 -1.35 -41.86
C THR A 222 -8.47 -1.68 -40.37
N ILE A 223 -7.77 -0.86 -39.54
CA ILE A 223 -7.78 -0.99 -38.09
C ILE A 223 -8.59 0.16 -37.53
N ASP A 224 -9.55 -0.15 -36.68
CA ASP A 224 -10.20 0.82 -35.79
C ASP A 224 -9.67 0.63 -34.40
N LEU A 225 -9.01 1.66 -33.83
CA LEU A 225 -8.48 1.64 -32.49
C LEU A 225 -9.53 2.00 -31.45
N ASP A 226 -10.69 2.52 -31.86
CA ASP A 226 -11.80 2.96 -31.00
C ASP A 226 -11.33 3.85 -29.85
N ILE A 227 -10.49 4.84 -30.15
CA ILE A 227 -9.99 5.81 -29.15
C ILE A 227 -11.06 6.87 -28.94
N ARG A 228 -11.66 6.87 -27.74
CA ARG A 228 -12.74 7.80 -27.40
C ARG A 228 -12.29 8.77 -26.31
N ILE A 229 -12.63 10.05 -26.50
CA ILE A 229 -12.41 11.08 -25.46
C ILE A 229 -13.45 10.90 -24.35
N PHE A 230 -14.71 10.69 -24.70
CA PHE A 230 -15.85 10.44 -23.83
C PHE A 230 -16.65 9.24 -24.37
N PRO A 231 -16.38 8.01 -23.92
CA PRO A 231 -17.15 6.84 -24.32
C PRO A 231 -18.48 6.75 -23.58
N ASP A 232 -19.46 6.10 -24.22
CA ASP A 232 -20.63 5.62 -23.51
C ASP A 232 -20.24 4.41 -22.67
N THR A 233 -20.29 4.55 -21.36
CA THR A 233 -19.97 3.46 -20.44
C THR A 233 -21.06 3.27 -19.39
N THR A 234 -21.24 2.04 -18.93
CA THR A 234 -22.20 1.77 -17.86
C THR A 234 -21.64 2.17 -16.49
N PHE A 235 -22.51 2.40 -15.52
CA PHE A 235 -22.10 2.70 -14.13
C PHE A 235 -21.16 1.61 -13.58
N SER A 236 -21.44 0.32 -13.84
CA SER A 236 -20.63 -0.78 -13.36
C SER A 236 -19.22 -0.77 -13.94
N HIS A 237 -19.07 -0.60 -15.24
CA HIS A 237 -17.75 -0.54 -15.87
C HIS A 237 -16.96 0.72 -15.44
N ALA A 238 -17.63 1.89 -15.35
CA ALA A 238 -16.99 3.12 -14.91
C ALA A 238 -16.48 3.02 -13.45
N MET A 239 -17.33 2.53 -12.55
CA MET A 239 -16.94 2.39 -11.13
C MET A 239 -15.87 1.32 -10.91
N SER A 240 -15.90 0.22 -11.66
CA SER A 240 -14.82 -0.77 -11.65
C SER A 240 -13.49 -0.17 -12.12
N ALA A 241 -13.50 0.65 -13.19
CA ALA A 241 -12.32 1.34 -13.67
C ALA A 241 -11.78 2.38 -12.66
N ILE A 242 -12.66 3.16 -12.02
CA ILE A 242 -12.29 4.11 -10.94
C ILE A 242 -11.66 3.36 -9.77
N SER A 243 -12.23 2.23 -9.37
CA SER A 243 -11.70 1.37 -8.30
C SER A 243 -10.30 0.85 -8.63
N ASN A 244 -10.08 0.46 -9.88
CA ASN A 244 -8.77 0.03 -10.38
C ASN A 244 -7.75 1.18 -10.37
N GLN A 245 -8.15 2.39 -10.76
CA GLN A 245 -7.30 3.58 -10.66
C GLN A 245 -6.94 3.89 -9.20
N LEU A 246 -7.91 3.79 -8.28
CA LEU A 246 -7.65 3.98 -6.85
C LEU A 246 -6.68 2.93 -6.30
N PHE A 247 -6.80 1.67 -6.73
CA PHE A 247 -5.83 0.63 -6.38
C PHE A 247 -4.41 1.02 -6.84
N ALA A 248 -4.28 1.55 -8.04
CA ALA A 248 -2.98 1.89 -8.63
C ALA A 248 -2.19 2.96 -7.84
N VAL A 249 -2.87 3.85 -7.11
CA VAL A 249 -2.25 4.93 -6.32
C VAL A 249 -2.47 4.81 -4.82
N GLY A 250 -3.10 3.74 -4.36
CA GLY A 250 -3.63 3.60 -3.01
C GLY A 250 -2.69 2.97 -1.98
N ALA A 251 -1.47 3.46 -1.79
CA ALA A 251 -0.53 2.93 -0.80
C ALA A 251 -0.57 3.64 0.57
N SER A 252 -1.55 4.51 0.85
CA SER A 252 -1.59 5.32 2.08
C SER A 252 -1.61 4.47 3.36
N GLY A 253 -2.24 3.29 3.33
CA GLY A 253 -2.31 2.40 4.49
C GLY A 253 -0.94 1.89 4.95
N VAL A 254 0.01 1.68 4.04
CA VAL A 254 1.37 1.22 4.37
C VAL A 254 2.30 2.36 4.77
N CYS A 255 1.91 3.63 4.55
CA CYS A 255 2.72 4.81 4.92
C CYS A 255 3.02 4.86 6.42
N PHE A 256 2.09 4.42 7.28
CA PHE A 256 2.32 4.30 8.73
C PHE A 256 3.51 3.39 9.04
N SER A 257 3.52 2.19 8.47
CA SER A 257 4.58 1.20 8.70
C SER A 257 5.93 1.67 8.13
N ILE A 258 5.93 2.31 6.95
CA ILE A 258 7.15 2.87 6.35
C ILE A 258 7.72 3.97 7.24
N ALA A 259 6.88 4.94 7.65
CA ALA A 259 7.29 6.04 8.53
C ALA A 259 7.79 5.54 9.89
N ALA A 260 7.19 4.44 10.41
CA ALA A 260 7.60 3.82 11.66
C ALA A 260 9.00 3.21 11.61
N GLU A 261 9.45 2.73 10.46
CA GLU A 261 10.75 2.10 10.29
C GLU A 261 11.82 3.02 9.71
N MET A 262 11.48 4.29 9.43
CA MET A 262 12.46 5.29 9.00
C MET A 262 13.42 5.66 10.12
N LYS A 263 14.70 5.86 9.77
CA LYS A 263 15.72 6.43 10.66
C LYS A 263 15.32 7.83 11.16
N GLU A 264 14.79 8.64 10.23
CA GLU A 264 14.35 9.99 10.48
C GLU A 264 12.93 10.21 9.94
N PRO A 265 11.88 9.95 10.73
CA PRO A 265 10.48 10.08 10.30
C PRO A 265 10.10 11.47 9.79
N LYS A 266 10.78 12.55 10.25
CA LYS A 266 10.56 13.94 9.78
C LYS A 266 10.76 14.10 8.26
N HIS A 267 11.55 13.23 7.62
CA HIS A 267 11.79 13.25 6.18
C HIS A 267 10.79 12.42 5.38
N PHE A 268 9.76 11.83 6.02
CA PHE A 268 8.76 11.02 5.35
C PHE A 268 8.00 11.80 4.26
N GLY A 269 7.59 13.03 4.53
CA GLY A 269 6.89 13.87 3.54
C GLY A 269 7.69 14.06 2.25
N ARG A 270 9.02 14.24 2.36
CA ARG A 270 9.92 14.30 1.19
C ARG A 270 9.96 12.97 0.45
N ALA A 271 10.09 11.86 1.17
CA ALA A 271 10.11 10.52 0.58
C ALA A 271 8.80 10.22 -0.17
N LEU A 272 7.66 10.57 0.44
CA LEU A 272 6.33 10.41 -0.16
C LEU A 272 6.21 11.20 -1.46
N LEU A 273 6.55 12.49 -1.47
CA LEU A 273 6.40 13.34 -2.66
C LEU A 273 7.26 12.85 -3.83
N TRP A 274 8.50 12.43 -3.58
CA TRP A 274 9.34 11.83 -4.62
C TRP A 274 8.79 10.50 -5.13
N GLY A 275 8.43 9.60 -4.22
CA GLY A 275 7.87 8.29 -4.58
C GLY A 275 6.57 8.42 -5.37
N GLN A 276 5.64 9.23 -4.87
CA GLN A 276 4.33 9.46 -5.49
C GLN A 276 4.44 10.20 -6.82
N GLY A 277 5.33 11.20 -6.92
CA GLY A 277 5.57 11.95 -8.16
C GLY A 277 6.05 11.05 -9.30
N ILE A 278 7.00 10.15 -9.03
CA ILE A 278 7.46 9.16 -10.00
C ILE A 278 6.31 8.23 -10.43
N VAL A 279 5.50 7.76 -9.47
CA VAL A 279 4.34 6.89 -9.76
C VAL A 279 3.35 7.60 -10.67
N ILE A 280 2.91 8.80 -10.31
CA ILE A 280 1.89 9.55 -11.07
C ILE A 280 2.38 9.84 -12.49
N ALA A 281 3.60 10.35 -12.64
CA ALA A 281 4.19 10.67 -13.93
C ALA A 281 4.30 9.43 -14.82
N THR A 282 4.80 8.32 -14.25
CA THR A 282 4.96 7.05 -14.97
C THR A 282 3.59 6.47 -15.37
N CYS A 283 2.63 6.43 -14.46
CA CYS A 283 1.30 5.91 -14.70
C CYS A 283 0.58 6.66 -15.84
N ILE A 284 0.59 8.00 -15.80
CA ILE A 284 -0.04 8.82 -16.86
C ILE A 284 0.67 8.60 -18.20
N ALA A 285 2.00 8.64 -18.22
CA ALA A 285 2.77 8.45 -19.45
C ALA A 285 2.49 7.09 -20.09
N ILE A 286 2.61 6.01 -19.29
CA ILE A 286 2.41 4.64 -19.78
C ILE A 286 0.97 4.41 -20.22
N ALA A 287 -0.02 4.81 -19.41
CA ALA A 287 -1.42 4.60 -19.74
C ALA A 287 -1.81 5.38 -21.00
N SER A 288 -1.34 6.63 -21.15
CA SER A 288 -1.62 7.45 -22.33
C SER A 288 -0.97 6.89 -23.59
N ILE A 289 0.31 6.50 -23.53
CA ILE A 289 1.02 5.93 -24.68
C ILE A 289 0.37 4.61 -25.10
N VAL A 290 0.20 3.68 -24.18
CA VAL A 290 -0.31 2.35 -24.53
C VAL A 290 -1.75 2.43 -25.03
N TYR A 291 -2.63 3.24 -24.38
CA TYR A 291 -4.00 3.39 -24.85
C TYR A 291 -4.08 4.05 -26.22
N SER A 292 -3.32 5.11 -26.48
CA SER A 292 -3.33 5.81 -27.77
C SER A 292 -2.83 4.95 -28.94
N GLN A 293 -1.98 3.95 -28.69
CA GLN A 293 -1.41 3.10 -29.73
C GLN A 293 -2.15 1.76 -29.92
N VAL A 294 -2.84 1.29 -28.89
CA VAL A 294 -3.44 -0.06 -28.88
C VAL A 294 -4.98 0.00 -28.87
N GLY A 295 -5.57 1.06 -28.28
CA GLY A 295 -7.02 1.27 -28.27
C GLY A 295 -7.79 0.10 -27.66
N GLN A 296 -8.81 -0.39 -28.36
CA GLN A 296 -9.65 -1.52 -27.91
C GLN A 296 -8.94 -2.87 -27.80
N TYR A 297 -7.76 -3.04 -28.41
CA TYR A 297 -6.98 -4.27 -28.41
C TYR A 297 -6.04 -4.41 -27.18
N LEU A 298 -6.30 -3.66 -26.14
CA LEU A 298 -5.51 -3.65 -24.91
C LEU A 298 -5.56 -4.98 -24.17
N ALA A 299 -4.38 -5.53 -23.85
CA ALA A 299 -4.25 -6.65 -22.93
C ALA A 299 -4.26 -6.17 -21.46
N SER A 300 -4.67 -7.04 -20.55
CA SER A 300 -4.60 -6.83 -19.11
C SER A 300 -3.99 -8.08 -18.45
N PRO A 301 -2.74 -7.97 -17.97
CA PRO A 301 -1.84 -6.79 -17.79
C PRO A 301 -1.31 -6.19 -19.09
N ALA A 302 -1.07 -4.87 -19.09
CA ALA A 302 -0.64 -4.10 -20.27
C ALA A 302 0.65 -4.60 -20.95
N LEU A 303 1.53 -5.33 -20.26
CA LEU A 303 2.70 -5.97 -20.84
C LEU A 303 2.35 -6.93 -21.99
N GLY A 304 1.13 -7.47 -22.00
CA GLY A 304 0.61 -8.31 -23.08
C GLY A 304 0.32 -7.57 -24.39
N SER A 305 0.23 -6.24 -24.38
CA SER A 305 -0.12 -5.42 -25.55
C SER A 305 1.00 -5.26 -26.59
N ALA A 306 2.24 -5.56 -26.20
CA ALA A 306 3.38 -5.61 -27.11
C ALA A 306 3.33 -6.86 -28.01
N GLY A 307 4.03 -6.83 -29.15
CA GLY A 307 4.13 -7.99 -30.05
C GLY A 307 4.71 -9.24 -29.36
N PRO A 308 4.53 -10.44 -29.93
CA PRO A 308 4.80 -11.72 -29.25
C PRO A 308 6.22 -11.83 -28.65
N LEU A 309 7.25 -11.33 -29.37
CA LEU A 309 8.63 -11.33 -28.89
C LEU A 309 8.81 -10.35 -27.73
N ILE A 310 8.36 -9.11 -27.90
CA ILE A 310 8.54 -8.06 -26.88
C ILE A 310 7.67 -8.36 -25.64
N LYS A 311 6.49 -8.97 -25.79
CA LYS A 311 5.70 -9.50 -24.68
C LYS A 311 6.55 -10.41 -23.78
N LYS A 312 7.26 -11.40 -24.38
CA LYS A 312 8.15 -12.30 -23.60
C LYS A 312 9.31 -11.56 -22.97
N VAL A 313 9.95 -10.64 -23.69
CA VAL A 313 11.06 -9.82 -23.14
C VAL A 313 10.56 -8.96 -21.97
N ALA A 314 9.43 -8.27 -22.13
CA ALA A 314 8.87 -7.41 -21.11
C ALA A 314 8.45 -8.20 -19.85
N TYR A 315 7.82 -9.36 -20.01
CA TYR A 315 7.50 -10.23 -18.88
C TYR A 315 8.75 -10.83 -18.23
N GLY A 316 9.78 -11.18 -19.01
CA GLY A 316 11.06 -11.68 -18.48
C GLY A 316 11.76 -10.64 -17.60
N ILE A 317 11.85 -9.39 -18.06
CA ILE A 317 12.42 -8.27 -17.29
C ILE A 317 11.51 -7.92 -16.10
N GLY A 318 10.19 -7.95 -16.30
CA GLY A 318 9.20 -7.56 -15.30
C GLY A 318 8.99 -8.58 -14.18
N LEU A 319 9.20 -9.88 -14.44
CA LEU A 319 8.93 -10.98 -13.50
C LEU A 319 9.57 -10.79 -12.11
N PRO A 320 10.85 -10.42 -11.97
CA PRO A 320 11.43 -10.11 -10.67
C PRO A 320 10.66 -8.99 -9.95
N GLY A 321 10.25 -7.95 -10.70
CA GLY A 321 9.45 -6.86 -10.15
C GLY A 321 8.06 -7.29 -9.66
N LEU A 322 7.39 -8.19 -10.35
CA LEU A 322 6.08 -8.75 -9.96
C LEU A 322 6.23 -9.64 -8.71
N LEU A 323 7.24 -10.51 -8.68
CA LEU A 323 7.56 -11.33 -7.51
C LEU A 323 7.87 -10.47 -6.28
N VAL A 324 8.65 -9.39 -6.44
CA VAL A 324 8.93 -8.45 -5.35
C VAL A 324 7.65 -7.81 -4.82
N THR A 325 6.63 -7.58 -5.65
CA THR A 325 5.33 -7.09 -5.16
C THR A 325 4.67 -8.12 -4.25
N ALA A 326 4.61 -9.39 -4.67
CA ALA A 326 4.08 -10.48 -3.83
C ALA A 326 4.86 -10.60 -2.50
N ILE A 327 6.19 -10.56 -2.56
CA ILE A 327 7.09 -10.61 -1.40
C ILE A 327 6.81 -9.47 -0.44
N LEU A 328 6.76 -8.23 -0.93
CA LEU A 328 6.65 -7.01 -0.12
C LEU A 328 5.31 -6.94 0.62
N TYR A 329 4.21 -7.24 -0.07
CA TYR A 329 2.88 -7.25 0.55
C TYR A 329 2.69 -8.43 1.50
N SER A 330 3.19 -9.63 1.17
CA SER A 330 3.17 -10.78 2.09
C SER A 330 3.98 -10.49 3.35
N HIS A 331 5.18 -9.91 3.20
CA HIS A 331 6.01 -9.51 4.34
C HIS A 331 5.30 -8.48 5.23
N THR A 332 4.70 -7.46 4.65
CA THR A 332 4.01 -6.40 5.41
C THR A 332 2.78 -6.97 6.13
N ALA A 333 2.03 -7.87 5.50
CA ALA A 333 0.89 -8.54 6.11
C ALA A 333 1.31 -9.49 7.25
N GLY A 334 2.35 -10.29 7.03
CA GLY A 334 2.92 -11.15 8.08
C GLY A 334 3.46 -10.35 9.25
N LYS A 335 4.15 -9.24 8.98
CA LYS A 335 4.69 -8.33 9.98
C LYS A 335 3.60 -7.63 10.80
N TYR A 336 2.46 -7.32 10.19
CA TYR A 336 1.32 -6.75 10.89
C TYR A 336 0.86 -7.66 12.04
N TRP A 337 0.63 -8.96 11.77
CA TRP A 337 0.26 -9.93 12.81
C TRP A 337 1.40 -10.19 13.79
N PHE A 338 2.62 -10.31 13.30
CA PHE A 338 3.81 -10.50 14.12
C PHE A 338 3.96 -9.39 15.18
N VAL A 339 3.91 -8.12 14.76
CA VAL A 339 3.99 -6.99 15.68
C VAL A 339 2.79 -6.96 16.62
N ARG A 340 1.58 -7.25 16.12
CA ARG A 340 0.36 -7.24 16.93
C ARG A 340 0.36 -8.30 18.04
N ILE A 341 0.84 -9.52 17.74
CA ILE A 341 0.88 -10.63 18.71
C ILE A 341 1.99 -10.45 19.72
N LEU A 342 3.14 -9.92 19.30
CA LEU A 342 4.34 -9.82 20.16
C LEU A 342 4.56 -8.44 20.77
N ARG A 343 3.73 -7.43 20.46
CA ARG A 343 3.82 -6.07 21.02
C ARG A 343 3.80 -6.10 22.54
N GLY A 344 4.72 -5.36 23.18
CA GLY A 344 4.85 -5.32 24.62
C GLY A 344 5.54 -6.56 25.24
N THR A 345 6.04 -7.49 24.42
CA THR A 345 6.82 -8.64 24.91
C THR A 345 8.27 -8.56 24.44
N ARG A 346 9.19 -9.14 25.24
CA ARG A 346 10.61 -9.25 24.84
C ARG A 346 10.82 -10.02 23.53
N HIS A 347 9.87 -10.88 23.16
CA HIS A 347 9.96 -11.70 21.96
C HIS A 347 9.83 -10.91 20.64
N LEU A 348 9.39 -9.66 20.68
CA LEU A 348 9.28 -8.83 19.47
C LEU A 348 10.66 -8.55 18.85
N GLN A 349 11.69 -8.30 19.67
CA GLN A 349 13.01 -7.88 19.21
C GLN A 349 14.12 -8.92 19.47
N THR A 350 13.84 -10.00 20.23
CA THR A 350 14.80 -11.07 20.53
C THR A 350 14.54 -12.31 19.68
N SER A 351 15.58 -12.97 19.18
CA SER A 351 15.51 -14.18 18.35
C SER A 351 15.17 -15.44 19.17
N THR A 352 13.93 -15.54 19.66
CA THR A 352 13.42 -16.70 20.40
C THR A 352 12.65 -17.67 19.52
N ALA A 353 12.45 -18.93 19.95
CA ALA A 353 11.62 -19.91 19.23
C ALA A 353 10.19 -19.36 19.00
N LYS A 354 9.60 -18.67 19.99
CA LYS A 354 8.28 -18.03 19.88
C LYS A 354 8.27 -16.94 18.79
N HIS A 355 9.34 -16.12 18.70
CA HIS A 355 9.51 -15.13 17.64
C HIS A 355 9.42 -15.76 16.26
N TRP A 356 10.21 -16.83 16.00
CA TRP A 356 10.26 -17.48 14.70
C TRP A 356 8.98 -18.22 14.35
N LEU A 357 8.32 -18.84 15.34
CA LEU A 357 7.04 -19.54 15.15
C LEU A 357 5.93 -18.55 14.77
N VAL A 358 5.82 -17.42 15.47
CA VAL A 358 4.82 -16.38 15.13
C VAL A 358 5.14 -15.73 13.79
N TRP A 359 6.42 -15.46 13.52
CA TRP A 359 6.85 -14.88 12.24
C TRP A 359 6.54 -15.79 11.07
N GLY A 360 7.05 -17.04 11.09
CA GLY A 360 6.84 -18.02 10.02
C GLY A 360 5.37 -18.40 9.85
N GLY A 361 4.64 -18.55 10.96
CA GLY A 361 3.19 -18.83 10.94
C GLY A 361 2.39 -17.71 10.30
N SER A 362 2.67 -16.46 10.64
CA SER A 362 2.00 -15.29 10.05
C SER A 362 2.26 -15.18 8.54
N MET A 363 3.50 -15.44 8.12
CA MET A 363 3.87 -15.45 6.70
C MET A 363 3.17 -16.57 5.94
N LEU A 364 3.16 -17.80 6.51
CA LEU A 364 2.52 -18.95 5.88
C LEU A 364 1.02 -18.73 5.68
N VAL A 365 0.32 -18.29 6.73
CA VAL A 365 -1.12 -18.00 6.65
C VAL A 365 -1.41 -16.97 5.57
N THR A 366 -0.62 -15.89 5.48
CA THR A 366 -0.79 -14.84 4.47
C THR A 366 -0.63 -15.38 3.05
N VAL A 367 0.43 -16.17 2.81
CA VAL A 367 0.74 -16.69 1.47
C VAL A 367 -0.28 -17.73 1.03
N VAL A 368 -0.70 -18.63 1.94
CA VAL A 368 -1.75 -19.64 1.66
C VAL A 368 -3.08 -18.96 1.37
N PHE A 369 -3.46 -17.93 2.15
CA PHE A 369 -4.67 -17.15 1.90
C PHE A 369 -4.62 -16.48 0.52
N GLY A 370 -3.51 -15.82 0.16
CA GLY A 370 -3.31 -15.21 -1.16
C GLY A 370 -3.43 -16.22 -2.29
N PHE A 371 -2.84 -17.41 -2.15
CA PHE A 371 -2.95 -18.50 -3.12
C PHE A 371 -4.40 -18.95 -3.33
N ILE A 372 -5.15 -19.16 -2.25
CA ILE A 372 -6.55 -19.60 -2.33
C ILE A 372 -7.40 -18.55 -3.04
N ILE A 373 -7.27 -17.27 -2.68
CA ILE A 373 -8.07 -16.19 -3.28
C ILE A 373 -7.76 -16.03 -4.77
N VAL A 374 -6.51 -16.15 -5.19
CA VAL A 374 -6.15 -16.12 -6.62
C VAL A 374 -6.78 -17.29 -7.37
N GLY A 375 -6.87 -18.47 -6.76
CA GLY A 375 -7.57 -19.60 -7.35
C GLY A 375 -9.07 -19.36 -7.54
N VAL A 376 -9.68 -18.52 -6.69
CA VAL A 376 -11.12 -18.17 -6.77
C VAL A 376 -11.36 -17.04 -7.77
N VAL A 377 -10.48 -16.02 -7.85
CA VAL A 377 -10.64 -14.84 -8.74
C VAL A 377 -9.39 -14.68 -9.61
N PRO A 378 -9.26 -15.46 -10.70
CA PRO A 378 -8.04 -15.49 -11.51
C PRO A 378 -7.92 -14.33 -12.53
N PHE A 379 -8.70 -13.24 -12.40
CA PHE A 379 -8.74 -12.11 -13.35
C PHE A 379 -7.99 -10.91 -12.85
N PHE A 380 -6.95 -10.52 -13.57
CA PHE A 380 -6.04 -9.48 -13.11
C PHE A 380 -6.75 -8.13 -12.88
N SER A 381 -7.45 -7.60 -13.89
CA SER A 381 -8.08 -6.28 -13.80
C SER A 381 -9.19 -6.23 -12.75
N ASP A 382 -10.10 -7.23 -12.77
CA ASP A 382 -11.25 -7.26 -11.86
C ASP A 382 -10.84 -7.55 -10.42
N PHE A 383 -9.79 -8.36 -10.25
CA PHE A 383 -9.18 -8.58 -8.94
C PHE A 383 -8.63 -7.27 -8.33
N LEU A 384 -7.91 -6.47 -9.14
CA LEU A 384 -7.40 -5.17 -8.69
C LEU A 384 -8.55 -4.19 -8.39
N SER A 385 -9.60 -4.19 -9.22
CA SER A 385 -10.79 -3.37 -8.98
C SER A 385 -11.50 -3.76 -7.69
N LEU A 386 -11.60 -5.06 -7.39
CA LEU A 386 -12.19 -5.56 -6.14
C LEU A 386 -11.39 -5.09 -4.92
N VAL A 387 -10.06 -5.22 -4.94
CA VAL A 387 -9.22 -4.72 -3.85
C VAL A 387 -9.32 -3.20 -3.74
N GLY A 388 -9.35 -2.51 -4.88
CA GLY A 388 -9.42 -1.05 -4.98
C GLY A 388 -10.75 -0.47 -4.47
N SER A 389 -11.85 -1.21 -4.55
CA SER A 389 -13.16 -0.77 -4.05
C SER A 389 -13.45 -1.26 -2.63
N LEU A 390 -13.23 -2.54 -2.34
CA LEU A 390 -13.70 -3.17 -1.10
C LEU A 390 -12.95 -2.64 0.13
N VAL A 391 -11.64 -2.52 0.07
CA VAL A 391 -10.81 -2.26 1.25
C VAL A 391 -9.96 -1.00 1.14
N ASN A 392 -9.46 -0.66 -0.06
CA ASN A 392 -8.52 0.44 -0.23
C ASN A 392 -9.07 1.81 0.17
N PRO A 393 -10.34 2.20 -0.13
CA PRO A 393 -10.87 3.52 0.23
C PRO A 393 -10.92 3.77 1.73
N VAL A 394 -11.03 2.72 2.55
CA VAL A 394 -10.98 2.83 4.02
C VAL A 394 -9.65 3.45 4.45
N PHE A 395 -8.54 3.03 3.85
CA PHE A 395 -7.17 3.45 4.22
C PHE A 395 -6.72 4.69 3.49
N THR A 396 -7.26 4.95 2.31
CA THR A 396 -6.85 6.09 1.47
C THR A 396 -7.71 7.32 1.66
N HIS A 397 -8.96 7.17 2.10
CA HIS A 397 -9.94 8.27 2.17
C HIS A 397 -10.63 8.35 3.52
N ILE A 398 -11.23 7.26 4.02
CA ILE A 398 -12.10 7.31 5.20
C ILE A 398 -11.29 7.59 6.48
N ILE A 399 -10.31 6.75 6.80
CA ILE A 399 -9.51 6.92 8.01
C ILE A 399 -8.68 8.22 7.98
N PRO A 400 -7.96 8.57 6.89
CA PRO A 400 -7.26 9.86 6.83
C PRO A 400 -8.19 11.06 6.95
N GLY A 401 -9.40 11.00 6.38
CA GLY A 401 -10.40 12.05 6.58
C GLY A 401 -10.76 12.24 8.05
N PHE A 402 -11.03 11.16 8.78
CA PHE A 402 -11.28 11.24 10.23
C PHE A 402 -10.05 11.70 11.02
N MET A 403 -8.84 11.34 10.60
CA MET A 403 -7.60 11.83 11.23
C MET A 403 -7.47 13.35 11.15
N VAL A 404 -7.78 13.96 10.00
CA VAL A 404 -7.73 15.41 9.86
C VAL A 404 -8.80 16.09 10.70
N LEU A 405 -10.03 15.53 10.76
CA LEU A 405 -11.09 16.05 11.66
C LEU A 405 -10.63 15.98 13.12
N PHE A 406 -10.01 14.88 13.55
CA PHE A 406 -9.48 14.73 14.89
C PHE A 406 -8.33 15.74 15.18
N TYR A 407 -7.44 15.94 14.22
CA TYR A 407 -6.37 16.92 14.32
C TYR A 407 -6.93 18.35 14.48
N VAL A 408 -7.95 18.72 13.70
CA VAL A 408 -8.58 20.04 13.79
C VAL A 408 -9.28 20.24 15.15
N ALA A 409 -9.90 19.18 15.70
CA ALA A 409 -10.55 19.22 16.99
C ALA A 409 -9.56 19.38 18.15
N LYS A 410 -8.49 18.58 18.15
CA LYS A 410 -7.59 18.47 19.31
C LYS A 410 -6.31 19.30 19.19
N LYS A 411 -5.91 19.71 17.95
CA LYS A 411 -4.68 20.47 17.65
C LYS A 411 -3.47 20.03 18.51
N PRO A 412 -3.09 18.74 18.50
CA PRO A 412 -2.02 18.24 19.34
C PRO A 412 -0.71 18.97 19.03
N PRO A 413 0.12 19.27 20.04
CA PRO A 413 1.44 19.82 19.82
C PRO A 413 2.29 18.78 19.06
N MET A 414 3.17 19.25 18.15
CA MET A 414 4.22 18.37 17.61
C MET A 414 5.14 17.98 18.75
N VAL A 415 5.35 16.66 18.92
CA VAL A 415 6.37 16.16 19.84
C VAL A 415 7.72 16.50 19.20
N GLY A 416 8.42 17.50 19.72
CA GLY A 416 9.78 17.82 19.32
C GLY A 416 10.70 16.62 19.60
N LEU A 417 11.71 16.43 18.77
CA LEU A 417 12.75 15.39 19.00
C LEU A 417 13.49 15.58 20.33
N ASP A 418 13.29 16.70 21.01
CA ASP A 418 13.95 17.12 22.25
C ASP A 418 13.08 16.88 23.51
N GLY A 419 11.94 16.19 23.37
CA GLY A 419 11.06 15.88 24.53
C GLY A 419 10.40 17.11 25.19
N THR A 420 10.53 18.32 24.62
CA THR A 420 9.90 19.51 25.16
C THR A 420 8.43 19.58 24.74
N HIS A 421 7.53 19.39 25.72
CA HIS A 421 6.09 19.55 25.53
C HIS A 421 5.75 21.04 25.38
N ALA A 422 5.27 21.42 24.20
CA ALA A 422 4.57 22.70 24.06
C ALA A 422 3.16 22.56 24.67
N HIS A 423 2.79 23.52 25.50
CA HIS A 423 1.58 23.65 26.30
C HIS A 423 0.36 22.84 25.89
N GLU A 424 -0.12 22.06 26.84
CA GLU A 424 -1.37 21.30 26.85
C GLU A 424 -2.56 22.23 26.57
N HIS A 425 -3.20 22.06 25.44
CA HIS A 425 -4.44 22.76 25.12
C HIS A 425 -5.55 22.06 25.91
N GLN A 426 -6.10 22.71 26.93
CA GLN A 426 -7.23 22.21 27.72
C GLN A 426 -8.42 21.92 26.81
N SER A 427 -8.63 20.64 26.50
CA SER A 427 -9.86 20.18 25.86
C SER A 427 -11.01 20.25 26.88
N SER A 428 -12.09 20.94 26.51
CA SER A 428 -13.31 20.90 27.32
C SER A 428 -13.84 19.46 27.42
N PRO A 429 -14.16 18.96 28.61
CA PRO A 429 -14.44 17.53 28.82
C PRO A 429 -15.76 17.00 28.26
N GLU A 430 -16.62 17.82 27.69
CA GLU A 430 -18.01 17.46 27.42
C GLU A 430 -18.44 17.24 25.97
N LYS A 431 -17.68 17.68 24.98
CA LYS A 431 -18.09 17.54 23.58
C LYS A 431 -17.39 16.40 22.85
N HIS A 432 -18.14 15.65 22.07
CA HIS A 432 -17.56 14.66 21.16
C HIS A 432 -16.67 15.36 20.11
N TRP A 433 -15.44 14.88 19.88
CA TRP A 433 -14.43 15.52 19.03
C TRP A 433 -14.91 15.84 17.58
N LEU A 434 -15.86 15.09 17.03
CA LEU A 434 -16.46 15.40 15.72
C LEU A 434 -17.24 16.71 15.73
N LEU A 435 -17.93 17.03 16.84
CA LEU A 435 -18.64 18.31 16.98
C LEU A 435 -17.65 19.45 17.18
N GLU A 436 -16.58 19.22 17.93
CA GLU A 436 -15.50 20.19 18.10
C GLU A 436 -14.82 20.54 16.76
N ALA A 437 -14.55 19.54 15.89
CA ALA A 437 -14.01 19.76 14.55
C ALA A 437 -14.93 20.66 13.70
N ASN A 438 -16.25 20.37 13.69
CA ASN A 438 -17.21 21.16 12.92
C ASN A 438 -17.38 22.58 13.49
N ASP A 439 -17.26 22.76 14.79
CA ASP A 439 -17.29 24.10 15.41
C ASP A 439 -16.00 24.89 15.08
N ALA A 440 -14.83 24.24 15.06
CA ALA A 440 -13.56 24.83 14.65
C ALA A 440 -13.60 25.35 13.20
N ALA A 441 -14.34 24.67 12.30
CA ALA A 441 -14.54 25.12 10.92
C ALA A 441 -15.17 26.51 10.83
N LYS A 442 -15.97 26.92 11.83
CA LYS A 442 -16.61 28.26 11.88
C LYS A 442 -15.64 29.36 12.33
N SER A 443 -14.55 29.00 13.00
CA SER A 443 -13.60 29.94 13.59
C SER A 443 -12.48 30.40 12.67
N SER A 444 -12.08 29.54 11.69
CA SER A 444 -10.97 29.81 10.79
C SER A 444 -11.21 29.29 9.37
N LYS A 445 -10.86 30.11 8.35
CA LYS A 445 -10.93 29.69 6.94
C LYS A 445 -10.05 28.45 6.67
N LYS A 446 -8.91 28.31 7.33
CA LYS A 446 -8.02 27.15 7.19
C LYS A 446 -8.70 25.89 7.74
N ASP A 447 -9.27 25.98 8.94
CA ASP A 447 -9.96 24.84 9.57
C ASP A 447 -11.22 24.48 8.76
N MET A 448 -11.94 25.45 8.21
CA MET A 448 -13.08 25.22 7.32
C MET A 448 -12.66 24.40 6.08
N VAL A 449 -11.58 24.77 5.39
CA VAL A 449 -11.08 24.03 4.20
C VAL A 449 -10.68 22.61 4.58
N LEU A 450 -10.01 22.42 5.72
CA LEU A 450 -9.61 21.09 6.20
C LEU A 450 -10.83 20.23 6.52
N VAL A 451 -11.84 20.77 7.21
CA VAL A 451 -13.05 20.03 7.60
C VAL A 451 -13.88 19.67 6.37
N VAL A 452 -14.11 20.62 5.45
CA VAL A 452 -14.86 20.35 4.20
C VAL A 452 -14.12 19.32 3.34
N GLY A 453 -12.80 19.47 3.18
CA GLY A 453 -11.96 18.52 2.45
C GLY A 453 -12.02 17.11 3.07
N SER A 454 -11.98 17.02 4.39
CA SER A 454 -12.07 15.74 5.12
C SER A 454 -13.41 15.04 4.92
N TRP A 455 -14.51 15.78 5.05
CA TRP A 455 -15.85 15.21 4.79
C TRP A 455 -16.01 14.78 3.34
N SER A 456 -15.46 15.55 2.38
CA SER A 456 -15.44 15.18 0.96
C SER A 456 -14.69 13.86 0.75
N MET A 457 -13.51 13.71 1.38
CA MET A 457 -12.73 12.46 1.32
C MET A 457 -13.53 11.28 1.88
N ILE A 458 -14.16 11.43 3.03
CA ILE A 458 -14.97 10.38 3.67
C ILE A 458 -16.13 9.97 2.77
N ILE A 459 -16.90 10.94 2.24
CA ILE A 459 -18.05 10.68 1.36
C ILE A 459 -17.60 9.96 0.08
N ILE A 460 -16.56 10.43 -0.58
CA ILE A 460 -15.99 9.79 -1.78
C ILE A 460 -15.51 8.38 -1.44
N GLY A 461 -14.82 8.20 -0.31
CA GLY A 461 -14.36 6.88 0.13
C GLY A 461 -15.50 5.90 0.36
N VAL A 462 -16.57 6.32 1.03
CA VAL A 462 -17.77 5.48 1.24
C VAL A 462 -18.46 5.18 -0.10
N PHE A 463 -18.59 6.17 -0.98
CA PHE A 463 -19.21 5.99 -2.29
C PHE A 463 -18.41 4.97 -3.15
N ILE A 464 -17.08 5.06 -3.19
CA ILE A 464 -16.25 4.09 -3.91
C ILE A 464 -16.33 2.71 -3.25
N THR A 465 -16.38 2.63 -1.91
CA THR A 465 -16.50 1.33 -1.23
C THR A 465 -17.79 0.63 -1.59
N VAL A 466 -18.93 1.30 -1.50
CA VAL A 466 -20.24 0.69 -1.76
C VAL A 466 -20.48 0.52 -3.26
N GLY A 467 -20.41 1.61 -4.01
CA GLY A 467 -20.70 1.62 -5.45
C GLY A 467 -19.66 0.86 -6.26
N GLY A 468 -18.37 1.01 -5.93
CA GLY A 468 -17.29 0.30 -6.61
C GLY A 468 -17.30 -1.21 -6.33
N THR A 469 -17.57 -1.64 -5.09
CA THR A 469 -17.67 -3.07 -4.78
C THR A 469 -18.88 -3.70 -5.47
N TYR A 470 -20.05 -3.05 -5.43
CA TYR A 470 -21.23 -3.51 -6.17
C TYR A 470 -20.94 -3.65 -7.67
N ALA A 471 -20.34 -2.60 -8.26
CA ALA A 471 -19.99 -2.56 -9.68
C ALA A 471 -19.00 -3.67 -10.07
N THR A 472 -17.93 -3.84 -9.27
CA THR A 472 -16.91 -4.86 -9.55
C THR A 472 -17.46 -6.28 -9.42
N VAL A 473 -18.34 -6.54 -8.46
CA VAL A 473 -19.00 -7.84 -8.34
C VAL A 473 -19.87 -8.13 -9.57
N LEU A 474 -20.55 -7.11 -10.11
CA LEU A 474 -21.32 -7.27 -11.35
C LEU A 474 -20.40 -7.57 -12.56
N THR A 475 -19.30 -6.84 -12.73
CA THR A 475 -18.37 -7.10 -13.85
C THR A 475 -17.72 -8.49 -13.75
N ILE A 476 -17.38 -8.96 -12.56
CA ILE A 476 -16.90 -10.32 -12.33
C ILE A 476 -17.99 -11.35 -12.72
N LYS A 477 -19.24 -11.13 -12.28
CA LYS A 477 -20.35 -12.01 -12.62
C LYS A 477 -20.58 -12.07 -14.15
N GLU A 478 -20.63 -10.92 -14.83
CA GLU A 478 -20.75 -10.84 -16.28
C GLU A 478 -19.62 -11.62 -16.98
N GLY A 479 -18.39 -11.54 -16.49
CA GLY A 479 -17.27 -12.30 -17.00
C GLY A 479 -17.46 -13.82 -16.91
N TYR A 480 -18.02 -14.32 -15.79
CA TYR A 480 -18.37 -15.75 -15.64
C TYR A 480 -19.54 -16.15 -16.56
N ASP A 481 -20.60 -15.34 -16.59
CA ASP A 481 -21.81 -15.63 -17.37
C ASP A 481 -21.51 -15.67 -18.89
N ASN A 482 -20.60 -14.82 -19.36
CA ASN A 482 -20.18 -14.76 -20.76
C ASN A 482 -19.11 -15.81 -21.14
N GLY A 483 -18.67 -16.64 -20.19
CA GLY A 483 -17.63 -17.66 -20.42
C GLY A 483 -16.25 -17.10 -20.85
N SER A 484 -16.05 -15.79 -20.71
CA SER A 484 -14.76 -15.15 -21.00
C SER A 484 -13.68 -15.49 -19.98
N ILE A 485 -14.03 -16.26 -18.97
CA ILE A 485 -13.28 -16.48 -17.75
C ILE A 485 -13.20 -17.98 -17.45
N GLY A 486 -11.99 -18.48 -17.19
CA GLY A 486 -11.77 -19.85 -16.73
C GLY A 486 -12.43 -20.11 -15.36
N GLY A 487 -12.79 -21.37 -15.09
CA GLY A 487 -13.38 -21.76 -13.80
C GLY A 487 -12.45 -21.52 -12.61
N VAL A 488 -13.00 -21.65 -11.40
CA VAL A 488 -12.25 -21.57 -10.15
C VAL A 488 -11.14 -22.63 -10.14
N PHE A 489 -9.93 -22.28 -9.70
CA PHE A 489 -8.72 -23.12 -9.76
C PHE A 489 -8.41 -23.66 -11.17
N SER A 490 -8.74 -22.89 -12.21
CA SER A 490 -8.50 -23.28 -13.60
C SER A 490 -7.01 -23.36 -13.92
N CYS A 491 -6.66 -24.38 -14.74
CA CYS A 491 -5.34 -24.47 -15.34
C CYS A 491 -5.19 -23.67 -16.65
N ALA A 492 -6.23 -22.96 -17.08
CA ALA A 492 -6.22 -22.21 -18.35
C ALA A 492 -5.11 -21.14 -18.39
N ASP A 493 -4.62 -20.84 -19.60
CA ASP A 493 -3.65 -19.76 -19.82
C ASP A 493 -4.28 -18.41 -19.50
N ASN A 494 -3.71 -17.69 -18.54
CA ASN A 494 -4.11 -16.34 -18.14
C ASN A 494 -3.24 -15.24 -18.77
N SER A 495 -2.34 -15.58 -19.70
CA SER A 495 -1.46 -14.63 -20.38
C SER A 495 -1.97 -14.17 -21.73
N SER A 496 -3.03 -14.78 -22.24
CA SER A 496 -3.60 -14.56 -23.59
C SER A 496 -4.77 -13.56 -23.59
N GLY A 497 -5.06 -12.92 -22.45
CA GLY A 497 -6.14 -11.94 -22.29
C GLY A 497 -5.82 -10.56 -22.85
#